data_0174bec0bec9c375a1d4a098063c06e1
#
_entry.id   0174bec0bec9c375a1d4a098063c06e1
#
_cell.length_a   1.000
_cell.length_b   1.000
_cell.length_c   1.000
_cell.angle_alpha   90.00
_cell.angle_beta   90.00
_cell.angle_gamma   90.00
#
_symmetry.space_group_name_H-M   'P 1'
#
loop_
_entity.id
_entity.type
_entity.pdbx_description
1 polymer ?
#
loop_
_entity_poly.entity_id
_entity_poly.type
_entity_poly.pdbx_seq_one_letter_code
_entity_poly.pdbx_strand_id
1 'polypeptide(L)'
;GVGGSYNTCAWRKDMEARAGMVRIVLGLGTRAVNRVDNDYPRIVALDAPLVKPYGGIGDARKYSQHEADVLDIVRNSLETISADQALAAGMKVDLDLLGSPDRVEDDRSWEGDAGGHDRWILTFDGVLSDCPLPDIMRRMLKTLEGVYDYPVDIEFTVNFTGQGRFAVNLVQCRPLQTKGEGKRVKLPTDIQPENLLRSE
;
A
#
# COMPACT_ATOMS: atom_id res chain seq x y z
N GLY A 1 -5.77 0.82 11.57
CA GLY A 1 -5.99 -0.05 10.41
C GLY A 1 -4.92 0.15 9.36
N VAL A 2 -4.71 -0.86 8.56
CA VAL A 2 -3.78 -0.83 7.42
C VAL A 2 -4.61 -0.96 6.16
N GLY A 3 -4.40 -0.11 5.18
CA GLY A 3 -5.14 -0.12 3.93
C GLY A 3 -4.19 -0.19 2.73
N GLY A 4 -4.71 -0.66 1.59
CA GLY A 4 -3.93 -0.73 0.37
C GLY A 4 -4.77 -1.00 -0.86
N SER A 5 -4.16 -0.85 -2.03
CA SER A 5 -4.75 -1.19 -3.31
C SER A 5 -3.86 -2.16 -4.08
N TYR A 6 -4.46 -2.94 -4.95
CA TYR A 6 -3.77 -3.86 -5.82
C TYR A 6 -3.58 -3.28 -7.22
N ASN A 7 -2.40 -3.52 -7.79
CA ASN A 7 -2.11 -3.15 -9.17
C ASN A 7 -1.12 -4.17 -9.75
N THR A 8 -1.34 -4.62 -10.98
CA THR A 8 -0.48 -5.58 -11.69
C THR A 8 0.80 -4.97 -12.27
N CYS A 9 1.10 -3.70 -12.04
CA CYS A 9 2.34 -3.08 -12.52
C CYS A 9 3.58 -3.77 -11.93
N ALA A 10 4.42 -4.32 -12.78
CA ALA A 10 5.73 -4.82 -12.40
C ALA A 10 6.68 -3.64 -12.15
N TRP A 11 7.20 -3.53 -10.93
CA TRP A 11 8.23 -2.54 -10.58
C TRP A 11 9.65 -3.15 -10.50
N ARG A 12 9.74 -4.46 -10.63
CA ARG A 12 10.97 -5.25 -10.62
C ARG A 12 11.01 -6.14 -11.87
N LYS A 13 12.17 -6.29 -12.51
CA LYS A 13 12.31 -7.06 -13.78
C LYS A 13 11.94 -8.54 -13.65
N ASP A 14 12.21 -9.13 -12.49
CA ASP A 14 11.99 -10.53 -12.15
C ASP A 14 10.67 -10.78 -11.41
N MET A 15 9.82 -9.76 -11.31
CA MET A 15 8.53 -9.87 -10.65
C MET A 15 7.56 -10.70 -11.50
N GLU A 16 6.92 -11.68 -10.87
CA GLU A 16 5.82 -12.39 -11.49
C GLU A 16 4.57 -11.52 -11.51
N ALA A 17 4.24 -10.94 -12.67
CA ALA A 17 3.12 -10.00 -12.81
C ALA A 17 1.78 -10.56 -12.30
N ARG A 18 1.56 -11.88 -12.47
CA ARG A 18 0.33 -12.54 -12.01
C ARG A 18 0.27 -12.82 -10.52
N ALA A 19 1.40 -12.73 -9.81
CA ALA A 19 1.40 -12.84 -8.36
C ALA A 19 0.74 -11.64 -7.69
N GLY A 20 0.78 -10.50 -8.36
CA GLY A 20 0.18 -9.27 -7.90
C GLY A 20 1.08 -8.40 -7.05
N MET A 21 0.58 -7.22 -6.77
CA MET A 21 1.24 -6.20 -5.98
C MET A 21 0.24 -5.53 -5.05
N VAL A 22 0.65 -5.21 -3.84
CA VAL A 22 -0.16 -4.41 -2.93
C VAL A 22 0.61 -3.17 -2.47
N ARG A 23 -0.13 -2.12 -2.13
CA ARG A 23 0.36 -0.93 -1.43
C ARG A 23 -0.24 -0.90 -0.04
N ILE A 24 0.59 -0.73 0.97
CA ILE A 24 0.18 -0.78 2.37
C ILE A 24 0.54 0.55 3.03
N VAL A 25 -0.40 1.09 3.78
CA VAL A 25 -0.21 2.30 4.59
C VAL A 25 -0.89 2.13 5.94
N LEU A 26 -0.41 2.89 6.92
CA LEU A 26 -1.08 3.10 8.19
C LEU A 26 -2.15 4.18 8.04
N GLY A 27 -3.31 4.01 8.68
CA GLY A 27 -4.41 4.97 8.64
C GLY A 27 -5.60 4.51 7.81
N LEU A 28 -6.31 5.44 7.19
CA LEU A 28 -7.54 5.20 6.44
C LEU A 28 -7.32 4.61 5.04
N GLY A 29 -6.08 4.50 4.58
CA GLY A 29 -5.76 3.95 3.27
C GLY A 29 -5.72 4.97 2.12
N THR A 30 -6.13 6.21 2.34
CA THR A 30 -6.13 7.29 1.34
C THR A 30 -4.76 7.50 0.70
N ARG A 31 -3.68 7.39 1.48
CA ARG A 31 -2.30 7.54 1.02
C ARG A 31 -1.77 6.35 0.22
N ALA A 32 -2.45 5.22 0.22
CA ALA A 32 -2.13 4.10 -0.67
C ALA A 32 -2.61 4.35 -2.11
N VAL A 33 -3.66 5.14 -2.27
CA VAL A 33 -4.34 5.41 -3.54
C VAL A 33 -3.89 6.76 -4.11
N ASN A 34 -3.89 7.80 -3.27
CA ASN A 34 -3.50 9.14 -3.66
C ASN A 34 -1.99 9.31 -3.56
N ARG A 35 -1.40 9.89 -4.61
CA ARG A 35 0.01 10.26 -4.56
C ARG A 35 0.16 11.52 -3.71
N VAL A 36 0.98 11.41 -2.67
CA VAL A 36 1.37 12.53 -1.80
C VAL A 36 2.86 12.73 -1.94
N ASP A 37 3.31 13.97 -2.05
CA ASP A 37 4.73 14.28 -2.16
C ASP A 37 5.44 13.99 -0.82
N ASN A 38 6.62 13.38 -0.92
CA ASN A 38 7.47 13.01 0.21
C ASN A 38 6.84 12.02 1.22
N ASP A 39 5.78 11.32 0.82
CA ASP A 39 5.18 10.27 1.63
C ASP A 39 4.89 9.03 0.77
N TYR A 40 5.31 7.86 1.21
CA TYR A 40 5.39 6.70 0.35
C TYR A 40 4.71 5.48 0.99
N PRO A 41 3.74 4.86 0.28
CA PRO A 41 3.21 3.58 0.71
C PRO A 41 4.28 2.48 0.62
N ARG A 42 4.20 1.48 1.47
CA ARG A 42 5.00 0.27 1.31
C ARG A 42 4.49 -0.51 0.11
N ILE A 43 5.28 -0.56 -0.94
CA ILE A 43 4.99 -1.36 -2.14
C ILE A 43 5.50 -2.78 -1.91
N VAL A 44 4.63 -3.76 -2.14
CA VAL A 44 4.89 -5.18 -1.89
C VAL A 44 4.58 -5.98 -3.14
N ALA A 45 5.57 -6.67 -3.68
CA ALA A 45 5.36 -7.70 -4.70
C ALA A 45 4.96 -9.01 -4.02
N LEU A 46 3.81 -9.57 -4.38
CA LEU A 46 3.28 -10.74 -3.69
C LEU A 46 4.04 -12.05 -4.00
N ASP A 47 4.85 -12.09 -5.05
CA ASP A 47 5.78 -13.20 -5.32
C ASP A 47 6.98 -13.22 -4.36
N ALA A 48 7.37 -12.04 -3.83
CA ALA A 48 8.48 -11.89 -2.90
C ALA A 48 8.22 -10.75 -1.90
N PRO A 49 7.32 -10.95 -0.92
CA PRO A 49 6.77 -9.87 -0.08
C PRO A 49 7.83 -9.13 0.74
N LEU A 50 8.92 -9.79 1.11
CA LEU A 50 9.98 -9.20 1.93
C LEU A 50 11.03 -8.42 1.12
N VAL A 51 11.01 -8.55 -0.22
CA VAL A 51 11.91 -7.75 -1.06
C VAL A 51 11.49 -6.29 -1.01
N LYS A 52 12.45 -5.44 -0.67
CA LYS A 52 12.23 -3.99 -0.53
C LYS A 52 12.56 -3.27 -1.83
N PRO A 53 11.81 -2.21 -2.18
CA PRO A 53 12.11 -1.39 -3.36
C PRO A 53 13.29 -0.44 -3.14
N TYR A 54 13.98 -0.53 -2.00
CA TYR A 54 15.10 0.35 -1.62
C TYR A 54 16.26 -0.45 -1.01
N GLY A 55 17.47 0.13 -1.05
CA GLY A 55 18.71 -0.60 -0.77
C GLY A 55 19.22 -0.59 0.66
N GLY A 56 18.76 0.32 1.54
CA GLY A 56 19.32 0.45 2.89
C GLY A 56 18.43 1.22 3.85
N ILE A 57 18.88 1.36 5.13
CA ILE A 57 18.10 2.02 6.17
C ILE A 57 17.88 3.51 5.91
N GLY A 58 18.84 4.19 5.30
CA GLY A 58 18.69 5.59 4.89
C GLY A 58 17.60 5.78 3.83
N ASP A 59 17.54 4.84 2.87
CA ASP A 59 16.47 4.81 1.87
C ASP A 59 15.13 4.43 2.51
N ALA A 60 15.14 3.47 3.46
CA ALA A 60 13.94 3.09 4.20
C ALA A 60 13.34 4.31 4.92
N ARG A 61 14.17 5.11 5.59
CA ARG A 61 13.75 6.35 6.25
C ARG A 61 13.15 7.35 5.27
N LYS A 62 13.79 7.54 4.11
CA LYS A 62 13.34 8.49 3.09
C LYS A 62 12.07 8.06 2.37
N TYR A 63 11.94 6.76 2.09
CA TYR A 63 10.88 6.20 1.25
C TYR A 63 9.85 5.39 2.05
N SER A 64 9.71 5.68 3.34
CA SER A 64 8.61 5.18 4.17
C SER A 64 7.48 6.18 4.27
N GLN A 65 6.40 5.76 4.87
CA GLN A 65 5.29 6.62 5.22
C GLN A 65 5.64 7.46 6.46
N HIS A 66 5.41 8.76 6.37
CA HIS A 66 5.68 9.74 7.45
C HIS A 66 4.42 10.28 8.10
N GLU A 67 3.30 10.25 7.40
CA GLU A 67 2.03 10.79 7.86
C GLU A 67 0.91 9.76 7.68
N ALA A 68 -0.11 9.85 8.52
CA ALA A 68 -1.29 9.00 8.45
C ALA A 68 -2.55 9.85 8.46
N ASP A 69 -3.50 9.52 7.57
CA ASP A 69 -4.83 10.10 7.60
C ASP A 69 -5.69 9.30 8.57
N VAL A 70 -6.27 9.99 9.53
CA VAL A 70 -7.05 9.42 10.62
C VAL A 70 -8.39 10.14 10.77
N LEU A 71 -9.36 9.46 11.36
CA LEU A 71 -10.62 10.07 11.74
C LEU A 71 -10.58 10.44 13.23
N ASP A 72 -10.63 11.73 13.55
CA ASP A 72 -10.87 12.19 14.92
C ASP A 72 -12.37 12.06 15.22
N ILE A 73 -12.70 11.04 16.00
CA ILE A 73 -14.10 10.74 16.35
C ILE A 73 -14.69 11.75 17.34
N VAL A 74 -13.85 12.48 18.08
CA VAL A 74 -14.30 13.51 19.02
C VAL A 74 -14.68 14.78 18.29
N ARG A 75 -13.83 15.20 17.33
CA ARG A 75 -14.06 16.38 16.49
C ARG A 75 -14.90 16.09 15.25
N ASN A 76 -15.11 14.82 14.95
CA ASN A 76 -15.76 14.35 13.71
C ASN A 76 -15.12 14.94 12.46
N SER A 77 -13.80 14.91 12.41
CA SER A 77 -12.99 15.47 11.32
C SER A 77 -11.97 14.47 10.79
N LEU A 78 -11.67 14.59 9.50
CA LEU A 78 -10.53 13.92 8.89
C LEU A 78 -9.28 14.75 9.18
N GLU A 79 -8.28 14.13 9.76
CA GLU A 79 -7.01 14.77 10.12
C GLU A 79 -5.83 14.00 9.54
N THR A 80 -4.78 14.73 9.21
CA THR A 80 -3.47 14.17 8.88
C THR A 80 -2.55 14.41 10.06
N ILE A 81 -1.99 13.33 10.60
CA ILE A 81 -1.06 13.35 11.73
C ILE A 81 0.24 12.64 11.36
N SER A 82 1.32 12.89 12.10
CA SER A 82 2.55 12.14 11.87
C SER A 82 2.36 10.65 12.17
N ALA A 83 3.12 9.78 11.49
CA ALA A 83 3.10 8.35 11.74
C ALA A 83 3.43 8.04 13.23
N ASP A 84 4.40 8.75 13.82
CA ASP A 84 4.76 8.61 15.23
C ASP A 84 3.58 8.95 16.16
N GLN A 85 2.84 10.02 15.87
CA GLN A 85 1.63 10.36 16.63
C GLN A 85 0.55 9.28 16.48
N ALA A 86 0.36 8.74 15.28
CA ALA A 86 -0.58 7.66 15.03
C ALA A 86 -0.21 6.39 15.82
N LEU A 87 1.08 6.05 15.87
CA LEU A 87 1.58 4.91 16.65
C LEU A 87 1.44 5.16 18.17
N ALA A 88 1.74 6.37 18.64
CA ALA A 88 1.62 6.74 20.05
C ALA A 88 0.15 6.81 20.54
N ALA A 89 -0.81 6.99 19.67
CA ALA A 89 -2.23 7.07 20.01
C ALA A 89 -2.85 5.76 20.57
N GLY A 90 -2.03 4.77 20.86
CA GLY A 90 -2.45 3.55 21.56
C GLY A 90 -3.19 2.56 20.67
N MET A 91 -2.73 2.39 19.44
CA MET A 91 -3.22 1.32 18.58
C MET A 91 -2.99 -0.04 19.25
N LYS A 92 -4.02 -0.89 19.25
CA LYS A 92 -3.95 -2.27 19.76
C LYS A 92 -3.18 -3.20 18.81
N VAL A 93 -2.08 -2.71 18.24
CA VAL A 93 -1.22 -3.43 17.30
C VAL A 93 0.15 -3.52 17.93
N ASP A 94 0.77 -4.66 17.80
CA ASP A 94 2.18 -4.82 18.11
C ASP A 94 2.98 -3.95 17.13
N LEU A 95 3.72 -2.99 17.65
CA LEU A 95 4.48 -2.02 16.85
C LEU A 95 5.53 -2.72 15.98
N ASP A 96 6.11 -3.83 16.47
CA ASP A 96 7.09 -4.63 15.73
C ASP A 96 6.52 -5.21 14.43
N LEU A 97 5.19 -5.38 14.34
CA LEU A 97 4.54 -5.77 13.09
C LEU A 97 4.56 -4.65 12.05
N LEU A 98 4.49 -3.40 12.49
CA LEU A 98 4.32 -2.24 11.60
C LEU A 98 5.65 -1.61 11.18
N GLY A 99 6.67 -1.69 12.03
CA GLY A 99 7.91 -0.98 11.74
C GLY A 99 9.07 -1.41 12.61
N SER A 100 10.13 -0.65 12.51
CA SER A 100 11.32 -0.79 13.35
C SER A 100 11.71 0.56 13.94
N PRO A 101 12.28 0.58 15.15
CA PRO A 101 12.77 1.81 15.74
C PRO A 101 13.90 2.39 14.88
N ASP A 102 13.85 3.68 14.67
CA ASP A 102 14.88 4.44 13.96
C ASP A 102 16.05 4.71 14.92
N ARG A 103 16.93 3.73 15.06
CA ARG A 103 18.16 3.89 15.86
C ARG A 103 19.16 4.69 15.06
N VAL A 104 19.15 6.01 15.25
CA VAL A 104 20.25 6.86 14.79
C VAL A 104 21.41 6.64 15.75
N GLU A 105 22.44 5.90 15.31
CA GLU A 105 23.77 5.99 15.89
C GLU A 105 24.39 7.33 15.47
N ASP A 106 23.85 8.44 15.93
CA ASP A 106 24.49 9.72 15.72
C ASP A 106 24.96 10.26 17.08
N ASP A 107 26.27 10.11 17.29
CA ASP A 107 27.07 10.61 18.42
C ASP A 107 27.23 12.16 18.34
N ARG A 108 26.17 12.86 17.94
CA ARG A 108 26.15 14.34 17.94
C ARG A 108 24.88 14.86 18.58
N SER A 109 25.04 15.15 19.85
CA SER A 109 24.23 16.08 20.65
C SER A 109 23.42 17.09 19.84
N TRP A 110 22.12 16.84 19.68
CA TRP A 110 21.13 17.88 19.51
C TRP A 110 20.47 18.11 20.88
N GLU A 111 21.07 19.00 21.64
CA GLU A 111 20.42 19.62 22.78
C GLU A 111 19.20 20.40 22.27
N GLY A 112 18.01 19.85 22.47
CA GLY A 112 16.80 20.61 22.15
C GLY A 112 15.46 19.87 22.16
N ASP A 113 15.38 18.56 22.24
CA ASP A 113 14.08 17.89 22.39
C ASP A 113 14.12 16.85 23.51
N ALA A 114 13.66 17.27 24.70
CA ALA A 114 13.60 16.48 25.95
C ALA A 114 12.42 15.47 25.94
N GLY A 115 11.94 15.08 24.77
CA GLY A 115 10.93 14.05 24.58
C GLY A 115 11.48 12.94 23.71
N GLY A 116 12.30 12.05 24.28
CA GLY A 116 12.83 10.87 23.59
C GLY A 116 11.70 9.92 23.15
N HIS A 117 10.97 10.30 22.13
CA HIS A 117 10.09 9.38 21.44
C HIS A 117 10.93 8.64 20.39
N ASP A 118 11.06 7.33 20.56
CA ASP A 118 11.66 6.48 19.54
C ASP A 118 10.92 6.75 18.21
N ARG A 119 11.66 7.32 17.26
CA ARG A 119 11.12 7.46 15.89
C ARG A 119 10.99 6.08 15.30
N TRP A 120 9.92 5.85 14.57
CA TRP A 120 9.64 4.58 13.91
C TRP A 120 9.68 4.72 12.39
N ILE A 121 10.28 3.74 11.75
CA ILE A 121 10.22 3.59 10.29
C ILE A 121 9.16 2.55 9.97
N LEU A 122 8.10 2.94 9.28
CA LEU A 122 7.02 2.04 8.88
C LEU A 122 7.48 1.14 7.71
N THR A 123 7.96 -0.05 8.04
CA THR A 123 8.42 -1.04 7.07
C THR A 123 7.37 -2.10 6.77
N PHE A 124 6.44 -2.35 7.67
CA PHE A 124 5.44 -3.43 7.63
C PHE A 124 6.03 -4.84 7.52
N ASP A 125 7.32 -4.99 7.81
CA ASP A 125 8.02 -6.27 7.61
C ASP A 125 7.39 -7.38 8.47
N GLY A 126 7.02 -7.12 9.72
CA GLY A 126 6.33 -8.09 10.59
C GLY A 126 4.94 -8.51 10.06
N VAL A 127 4.18 -7.56 9.49
CA VAL A 127 2.90 -7.89 8.82
C VAL A 127 3.12 -8.81 7.62
N LEU A 128 4.26 -8.67 6.95
CA LEU A 128 4.58 -9.44 5.74
C LEU A 128 5.23 -10.79 6.04
N SER A 129 5.96 -10.94 7.18
CA SER A 129 6.64 -12.19 7.57
C SER A 129 5.83 -13.04 8.53
N ASP A 130 5.23 -12.42 9.57
CA ASP A 130 4.65 -13.13 10.70
C ASP A 130 3.14 -13.32 10.58
N CYS A 131 2.52 -12.59 9.64
CA CYS A 131 1.10 -12.72 9.34
C CYS A 131 0.87 -13.36 7.97
N PRO A 132 -0.18 -14.18 7.79
CA PRO A 132 -0.52 -14.79 6.51
C PRO A 132 -1.13 -13.80 5.50
N LEU A 133 -0.93 -12.48 5.69
CA LEU A 133 -1.52 -11.46 4.84
C LEU A 133 -1.13 -11.59 3.36
N PRO A 134 0.16 -11.82 2.99
CA PRO A 134 0.53 -11.97 1.58
C PRO A 134 -0.19 -13.14 0.90
N ASP A 135 -0.36 -14.27 1.61
CA ASP A 135 -1.08 -15.44 1.08
C ASP A 135 -2.58 -15.19 0.93
N ILE A 136 -3.16 -14.50 1.90
CA ILE A 136 -4.58 -14.09 1.84
C ILE A 136 -4.79 -13.19 0.62
N MET A 137 -3.92 -12.21 0.40
CA MET A 137 -4.02 -11.28 -0.72
C MET A 137 -3.89 -11.99 -2.07
N ARG A 138 -2.89 -12.88 -2.21
CA ARG A 138 -2.75 -13.70 -3.44
C ARG A 138 -3.99 -14.52 -3.75
N ARG A 139 -4.54 -15.19 -2.72
CA ARG A 139 -5.76 -16.00 -2.88
C ARG A 139 -6.97 -15.14 -3.23
N MET A 140 -7.15 -14.00 -2.56
CA MET A 140 -8.24 -13.07 -2.81
C MET A 140 -8.19 -12.56 -4.25
N LEU A 141 -7.05 -12.09 -4.71
CA LEU A 141 -6.86 -11.58 -6.06
C LEU A 141 -7.14 -12.65 -7.12
N LYS A 142 -6.57 -13.85 -6.93
CA LYS A 142 -6.80 -14.97 -7.85
C LYS A 142 -8.27 -15.39 -7.91
N THR A 143 -8.96 -15.39 -6.77
CA THR A 143 -10.38 -15.73 -6.73
C THR A 143 -11.21 -14.69 -7.47
N LEU A 144 -10.95 -13.40 -7.22
CA LEU A 144 -11.67 -12.31 -7.86
C LEU A 144 -11.38 -12.26 -9.37
N GLU A 145 -10.11 -12.41 -9.79
CA GLU A 145 -9.75 -12.51 -11.20
C GLU A 145 -10.50 -13.66 -11.89
N GLY A 146 -10.58 -14.82 -11.23
CA GLY A 146 -11.33 -15.97 -11.77
C GLY A 146 -12.83 -15.73 -11.91
N VAL A 147 -13.44 -14.95 -11.03
CA VAL A 147 -14.87 -14.58 -11.09
C VAL A 147 -15.13 -13.55 -12.17
N TYR A 148 -14.27 -12.55 -12.30
CA TYR A 148 -14.41 -11.48 -13.29
C TYR A 148 -13.90 -11.88 -14.69
N ASP A 149 -13.18 -12.99 -14.79
CA ASP A 149 -12.42 -13.40 -16.00
C ASP A 149 -11.52 -12.26 -16.52
N TYR A 150 -11.05 -11.43 -15.61
CA TYR A 150 -10.23 -10.25 -15.89
C TYR A 150 -9.43 -9.84 -14.66
N PRO A 151 -8.18 -9.33 -14.81
CA PRO A 151 -7.42 -8.77 -13.70
C PRO A 151 -8.19 -7.69 -12.95
N VAL A 152 -8.08 -7.69 -11.63
CA VAL A 152 -8.83 -6.78 -10.77
C VAL A 152 -7.91 -5.81 -10.02
N ASP A 153 -8.45 -4.63 -9.75
CA ASP A 153 -7.94 -3.65 -8.79
C ASP A 153 -8.85 -3.65 -7.58
N ILE A 154 -8.26 -3.76 -6.38
CA ILE A 154 -9.02 -3.85 -5.14
C ILE A 154 -8.56 -2.82 -4.12
N GLU A 155 -9.49 -2.37 -3.30
CA GLU A 155 -9.21 -1.65 -2.07
C GLU A 155 -9.63 -2.51 -0.89
N PHE A 156 -8.78 -2.54 0.13
CA PHE A 156 -9.01 -3.36 1.31
C PHE A 156 -8.49 -2.68 2.57
N THR A 157 -9.01 -3.10 3.71
CA THR A 157 -8.49 -2.71 5.02
C THR A 157 -8.08 -3.95 5.82
N VAL A 158 -7.04 -3.78 6.64
CA VAL A 158 -6.61 -4.80 7.60
C VAL A 158 -6.73 -4.22 9.00
N ASN A 159 -7.57 -4.85 9.82
CA ASN A 159 -7.82 -4.41 11.18
C ASN A 159 -7.32 -5.48 12.17
N PHE A 160 -6.35 -5.11 12.99
CA PHE A 160 -5.84 -5.98 14.05
C PHE A 160 -6.76 -5.92 15.26
N THR A 161 -7.13 -7.07 15.77
CA THR A 161 -8.04 -7.19 16.93
C THR A 161 -7.33 -7.53 18.24
N GLY A 162 -6.01 -7.54 18.22
CA GLY A 162 -5.13 -7.97 19.31
C GLY A 162 -4.79 -9.46 19.24
N GLN A 163 -3.80 -9.89 20.02
CA GLN A 163 -3.30 -11.29 20.06
C GLN A 163 -2.91 -11.86 18.68
N GLY A 164 -2.35 -11.04 17.78
CA GLY A 164 -1.95 -11.48 16.44
C GLY A 164 -3.10 -11.78 15.47
N ARG A 165 -4.36 -11.60 15.90
CA ARG A 165 -5.54 -11.79 15.03
C ARG A 165 -5.84 -10.51 14.27
N PHE A 166 -6.21 -10.67 13.00
CA PHE A 166 -6.63 -9.56 12.14
C PHE A 166 -7.81 -9.97 11.25
N ALA A 167 -8.52 -8.97 10.77
CA ALA A 167 -9.58 -9.12 9.78
C ALA A 167 -9.23 -8.32 8.53
N VAL A 168 -9.40 -8.94 7.37
CA VAL A 168 -9.28 -8.27 6.07
C VAL A 168 -10.68 -7.98 5.55
N ASN A 169 -10.95 -6.71 5.22
CA ASN A 169 -12.22 -6.30 4.64
C ASN A 169 -11.96 -5.81 3.21
N LEU A 170 -12.63 -6.42 2.25
CA LEU A 170 -12.67 -5.91 0.87
C LEU A 170 -13.61 -4.70 0.84
N VAL A 171 -13.08 -3.56 0.45
CA VAL A 171 -13.82 -2.28 0.39
C VAL A 171 -14.33 -2.02 -1.03
N GLN A 172 -13.48 -2.27 -2.03
CA GLN A 172 -13.82 -2.09 -3.44
C GLN A 172 -13.15 -3.18 -4.28
N CYS A 173 -13.84 -3.59 -5.36
CA CYS A 173 -13.27 -4.41 -6.42
C CYS A 173 -13.76 -3.88 -7.76
N ARG A 174 -12.84 -3.67 -8.68
CA ARG A 174 -13.13 -3.22 -10.04
C ARG A 174 -12.18 -3.90 -11.04
N PRO A 175 -12.57 -4.03 -12.31
CA PRO A 175 -11.64 -4.47 -13.35
C PRO A 175 -10.44 -3.52 -13.43
N LEU A 176 -9.23 -4.09 -13.56
CA LEU A 176 -8.00 -3.33 -13.66
C LEU A 176 -8.01 -2.49 -14.94
N GLN A 177 -7.86 -1.19 -14.78
CA GLN A 177 -7.74 -0.27 -15.90
C GLN A 177 -6.26 -0.13 -16.28
N THR A 178 -5.80 -0.91 -17.26
CA THR A 178 -4.45 -0.76 -17.81
C THR A 178 -4.48 0.23 -18.98
N LYS A 179 -3.77 1.34 -18.87
CA LYS A 179 -3.50 2.18 -20.01
C LYS A 179 -2.54 1.42 -20.93
N GLY A 180 -3.06 0.76 -21.98
CA GLY A 180 -2.24 0.24 -23.08
C GLY A 180 -2.13 -1.27 -23.25
N GLU A 181 -2.64 -2.11 -22.35
CA GLU A 181 -2.72 -3.56 -22.55
C GLU A 181 -4.07 -4.06 -23.10
N GLY A 182 -4.90 -3.15 -23.57
CA GLY A 182 -6.03 -3.55 -24.41
C GLY A 182 -5.49 -4.27 -25.64
N LYS A 183 -6.04 -5.44 -25.99
CA LYS A 183 -5.85 -6.06 -27.31
C LYS A 183 -5.82 -4.92 -28.32
N ARG A 184 -4.72 -4.78 -29.08
CA ARG A 184 -4.66 -3.81 -30.18
C ARG A 184 -5.92 -4.04 -31.00
N VAL A 185 -6.89 -3.17 -30.83
CA VAL A 185 -8.08 -3.18 -31.67
C VAL A 185 -7.56 -2.91 -33.08
N LYS A 186 -7.56 -3.93 -33.91
CA LYS A 186 -7.29 -3.71 -35.33
C LYS A 186 -8.50 -2.91 -35.82
N LEU A 187 -8.28 -1.63 -36.02
CA LEU A 187 -9.27 -0.80 -36.66
C LEU A 187 -9.58 -1.45 -38.03
N PRO A 188 -10.86 -1.63 -38.40
CA PRO A 188 -11.20 -2.05 -39.71
C PRO A 188 -10.58 -1.12 -40.74
N THR A 189 -9.91 -1.66 -41.76
CA THR A 189 -9.26 -0.87 -42.80
C THR A 189 -10.27 -0.28 -43.80
N ASP A 190 -11.50 -0.75 -43.73
CA ASP A 190 -12.61 -0.32 -44.61
C ASP A 190 -13.79 0.10 -43.73
N ILE A 191 -13.81 1.35 -43.33
CA ILE A 191 -14.91 1.96 -42.57
C ILE A 191 -15.75 2.75 -43.56
N GLN A 192 -16.98 2.32 -43.73
CA GLN A 192 -17.94 3.04 -44.60
C GLN A 192 -18.15 4.45 -44.08
N PRO A 193 -18.23 5.49 -44.95
CA PRO A 193 -18.33 6.90 -44.54
C PRO A 193 -19.44 7.19 -43.56
N GLU A 194 -20.56 6.48 -43.62
CA GLU A 194 -21.71 6.61 -42.73
C GLU A 194 -21.41 6.14 -41.28
N ASN A 195 -20.34 5.36 -41.07
CA ASN A 195 -19.92 4.88 -39.76
C ASN A 195 -18.79 5.73 -39.14
N LEU A 196 -18.38 6.80 -39.80
CA LEU A 196 -17.38 7.75 -39.28
C LEU A 196 -18.10 8.84 -38.49
N LEU A 197 -17.85 8.86 -37.19
CA LEU A 197 -18.34 9.94 -36.30
C LEU A 197 -17.56 11.26 -36.48
N ARG A 198 -16.37 11.20 -37.09
CA ARG A 198 -15.52 12.33 -37.41
C ARG A 198 -14.63 12.01 -38.62
N SER A 199 -14.68 12.87 -39.60
CA SER A 199 -13.73 12.90 -40.71
C SER A 199 -12.92 14.17 -40.65
N GLU A 200 -11.61 14.06 -40.49
CA GLU A 200 -10.63 15.09 -40.85
C GLU A 200 -9.70 14.52 -41.88
#